data_f5e9007fac1934bd5d93e45dc5acd23d
#
_entry.id   f5e9007fac1934bd5d93e45dc5acd23d
#
_cell.length_a   1.000
_cell.length_b   1.000
_cell.length_c   1.000
_cell.angle_alpha   90.00
_cell.angle_beta   90.00
_cell.angle_gamma   90.00
#
_symmetry.space_group_name_H-M   'P 1'
#
loop_
_entity.id
_entity.type
_entity.pdbx_description
1 polymer ?
#
loop_
_entity_poly.entity_id
_entity_poly.type
_entity_poly.pdbx_seq_one_letter_code
_entity_poly.pdbx_strand_id
1 'polypeptide(L)'
;ASDVYKRQAFTDAYIKKDSGWMKRIIKKLDTLWLLCIPVLILMILCSEIIFQWWIGNSVSVPFSLSVCIAVYVFLQTGGNIYMYLINGTSKVRIQLIVYLLFALTAIPLMTFFAKRFGVEGVLIVPAVVFGLQACIGRIQILKIVNGTAKGIWLK
;
A
#
# COMPACT_ATOMS: atom_id res chain seq x y z
N ALA A 1 15.84 0.87 -12.00
CA ALA A 1 16.21 2.20 -12.49
C ALA A 1 15.04 3.20 -12.36
N SER A 2 13.84 2.88 -12.85
CA SER A 2 12.67 3.81 -12.83
C SER A 2 12.29 4.33 -11.44
N ASP A 3 12.34 3.50 -10.40
CA ASP A 3 11.88 3.89 -9.05
C ASP A 3 12.90 4.79 -8.32
N VAL A 4 14.19 4.60 -8.61
CA VAL A 4 15.25 5.47 -8.09
C VAL A 4 15.11 6.87 -8.67
N TYR A 5 14.84 7.02 -9.96
CA TYR A 5 14.62 8.32 -10.61
C TYR A 5 13.38 9.04 -10.08
N LYS A 6 12.27 8.32 -9.87
CA LYS A 6 11.05 8.92 -9.31
C LYS A 6 11.25 9.45 -7.90
N ARG A 7 11.96 8.67 -7.07
CA ARG A 7 12.32 9.07 -5.71
C ARG A 7 13.23 10.30 -5.72
N GLN A 8 14.26 10.31 -6.57
CA GLN A 8 15.17 11.45 -6.71
C GLN A 8 14.42 12.70 -7.16
N ALA A 9 13.56 12.60 -8.19
CA ALA A 9 12.78 13.73 -8.66
C ALA A 9 11.86 14.31 -7.57
N PHE A 10 11.26 13.46 -6.73
CA PHE A 10 10.44 13.92 -5.60
C PHE A 10 11.29 14.58 -4.50
N THR A 11 12.46 14.03 -4.21
CA THR A 11 13.44 14.60 -3.28
C THR A 11 13.92 15.97 -3.76
N ASP A 12 14.24 16.11 -5.04
CA ASP A 12 14.67 17.40 -5.63
C ASP A 12 13.56 18.45 -5.56
N ALA A 13 12.32 18.07 -5.88
CA ALA A 13 11.17 18.95 -5.75
C ALA A 13 10.92 19.38 -4.29
N TYR A 14 11.13 18.45 -3.34
CA TYR A 14 11.02 18.75 -1.92
C TYR A 14 12.10 19.74 -1.45
N ILE A 15 13.36 19.54 -1.86
CA ILE A 15 14.48 20.46 -1.55
C ILE A 15 14.22 21.84 -2.15
N LYS A 16 13.75 21.90 -3.40
CA LYS A 16 13.41 23.14 -4.12
C LYS A 16 12.10 23.77 -3.64
N LYS A 17 11.38 23.15 -2.70
CA LYS A 17 10.06 23.58 -2.20
C LYS A 17 9.01 23.74 -3.31
N ASP A 18 9.10 22.99 -4.39
CA ASP A 18 8.11 22.99 -5.47
C ASP A 18 6.85 22.21 -5.06
N SER A 19 6.04 22.84 -4.21
CA SER A 19 4.79 22.24 -3.72
C SER A 19 3.77 22.02 -4.86
N GLY A 20 3.82 22.82 -5.91
CA GLY A 20 2.93 22.67 -7.05
C GLY A 20 3.18 21.38 -7.83
N TRP A 21 4.45 21.08 -8.12
CA TRP A 21 4.83 19.84 -8.78
C TRP A 21 4.53 18.63 -7.89
N MET A 22 4.87 18.68 -6.60
CA MET A 22 4.61 17.59 -5.66
C MET A 22 3.11 17.24 -5.58
N LYS A 23 2.22 18.26 -5.50
CA LYS A 23 0.76 18.05 -5.51
C LYS A 23 0.27 17.38 -6.78
N ARG A 24 0.78 17.80 -7.96
CA ARG A 24 0.42 17.17 -9.24
C ARG A 24 0.83 15.69 -9.28
N ILE A 25 2.02 15.36 -8.81
CA ILE A 25 2.49 13.97 -8.76
C ILE A 25 1.65 13.13 -7.81
N ILE A 26 1.36 13.61 -6.59
CA ILE A 26 0.50 12.91 -5.64
C ILE A 26 -0.86 12.63 -6.28
N LYS A 27 -1.50 13.65 -6.86
CA LYS A 27 -2.81 13.48 -7.53
C LYS A 27 -2.74 12.46 -8.67
N LYS A 28 -1.69 12.48 -9.47
CA LYS A 28 -1.49 11.50 -10.56
C LYS A 28 -1.34 10.08 -10.02
N LEU A 29 -0.58 9.90 -8.94
CA LEU A 29 -0.40 8.59 -8.30
C LEU A 29 -1.69 8.10 -7.64
N ASP A 30 -2.46 8.99 -6.98
CA ASP A 30 -3.78 8.68 -6.44
C ASP A 30 -4.73 8.19 -7.55
N THR A 31 -4.75 8.91 -8.69
CA THR A 31 -5.59 8.53 -9.83
C THR A 31 -5.18 7.17 -10.40
N LEU A 32 -3.88 6.92 -10.58
CA LEU A 32 -3.38 5.63 -11.08
C LEU A 32 -3.70 4.50 -10.11
N TRP A 33 -3.59 4.73 -8.80
CA TRP A 33 -3.96 3.76 -7.79
C TRP A 33 -5.44 3.41 -7.83
N LEU A 34 -6.31 4.42 -7.93
CA LEU A 34 -7.75 4.19 -8.06
C LEU A 34 -8.12 3.49 -9.39
N LEU A 35 -7.38 3.74 -10.47
CA LEU A 35 -7.57 3.03 -11.75
C LEU A 35 -7.18 1.54 -11.67
N CYS A 36 -6.49 1.09 -10.64
CA CYS A 36 -6.27 -0.33 -10.41
C CYS A 36 -7.56 -1.06 -9.98
N ILE A 37 -8.57 -0.36 -9.43
CA ILE A 37 -9.82 -0.98 -8.96
C ILE A 37 -10.54 -1.75 -10.07
N PRO A 38 -10.87 -1.15 -11.24
CA PRO A 38 -11.54 -1.88 -12.31
C PRO A 38 -10.70 -3.05 -12.85
N VAL A 39 -9.38 -2.91 -12.86
CA VAL A 39 -8.48 -4.01 -13.26
C VAL A 39 -8.56 -5.17 -12.27
N LEU A 40 -8.52 -4.88 -10.97
CA LEU A 40 -8.64 -5.91 -9.92
C LEU A 40 -10.02 -6.59 -9.95
N ILE A 41 -11.09 -5.82 -10.16
CA ILE A 41 -12.45 -6.38 -10.31
C ILE A 41 -12.48 -7.34 -11.51
N LEU A 42 -11.94 -6.94 -12.65
CA LEU A 42 -11.86 -7.82 -13.83
C LEU A 42 -11.06 -9.08 -13.53
N MET A 43 -9.91 -8.97 -12.85
CA MET A 43 -9.10 -10.11 -12.46
C MET A 43 -9.84 -11.06 -11.52
N ILE A 44 -10.62 -10.54 -10.55
CA ILE A 44 -11.45 -11.35 -9.65
C ILE A 44 -12.51 -12.10 -10.45
N LEU A 45 -13.21 -11.42 -11.35
CA LEU A 45 -14.27 -12.03 -12.18
C LEU A 45 -13.73 -13.13 -13.10
N CYS A 46 -12.51 -12.96 -13.60
CA CYS A 46 -11.86 -13.94 -14.49
C CYS A 46 -11.05 -15.00 -13.70
N SER A 47 -10.94 -14.89 -12.37
CA SER A 47 -10.02 -15.71 -11.56
C SER A 47 -10.29 -17.20 -11.70
N GLU A 48 -11.54 -17.63 -11.69
CA GLU A 48 -11.92 -19.03 -11.78
C GLU A 48 -11.50 -19.64 -13.13
N ILE A 49 -11.77 -18.94 -14.23
CA ILE A 49 -11.39 -19.37 -15.58
C ILE A 49 -9.86 -19.45 -15.72
N ILE A 50 -9.15 -18.47 -15.17
CA ILE A 50 -7.67 -18.42 -15.22
C ILE A 50 -7.08 -19.59 -14.42
N PHE A 51 -7.60 -19.87 -13.21
CA PHE A 51 -7.11 -20.97 -12.40
C PHE A 51 -7.40 -22.33 -13.03
N GLN A 52 -8.60 -22.54 -13.59
CA GLN A 52 -8.92 -23.79 -14.30
C GLN A 52 -8.01 -24.01 -15.51
N TRP A 53 -7.70 -22.95 -16.26
CA TRP A 53 -6.82 -23.05 -17.42
C TRP A 53 -5.35 -23.29 -17.04
N TRP A 54 -4.88 -22.67 -15.94
CA TRP A 54 -3.47 -22.75 -15.52
C TRP A 54 -3.14 -23.95 -14.66
N ILE A 55 -3.99 -24.28 -13.66
CA ILE A 55 -3.74 -25.35 -12.66
C ILE A 55 -4.57 -26.58 -12.98
N GLY A 56 -5.59 -26.45 -13.83
CA GLY A 56 -6.58 -27.50 -14.09
C GLY A 56 -7.54 -27.67 -12.90
N ASN A 57 -8.26 -28.79 -12.89
CA ASN A 57 -9.26 -29.10 -11.87
C ASN A 57 -8.68 -29.75 -10.60
N SER A 58 -7.35 -29.84 -10.49
CA SER A 58 -6.67 -30.51 -9.37
C SER A 58 -6.72 -29.73 -8.06
N VAL A 59 -6.88 -28.42 -8.12
CA VAL A 59 -6.93 -27.52 -6.96
C VAL A 59 -8.08 -26.53 -7.14
N SER A 60 -9.00 -26.52 -6.18
CA SER A 60 -10.04 -25.49 -6.13
C SER A 60 -9.56 -24.29 -5.34
N VAL A 61 -9.46 -23.13 -5.98
CA VAL A 61 -9.14 -21.86 -5.32
C VAL A 61 -10.45 -21.16 -4.95
N PRO A 62 -10.75 -20.94 -3.65
CA PRO A 62 -11.98 -20.26 -3.25
C PRO A 62 -12.03 -18.84 -3.82
N PHE A 63 -13.19 -18.43 -4.30
CA PHE A 63 -13.42 -17.05 -4.79
C PHE A 63 -13.11 -16.01 -3.71
N SER A 64 -13.42 -16.31 -2.44
CA SER A 64 -13.10 -15.48 -1.28
C SER A 64 -11.60 -15.17 -1.17
N LEU A 65 -10.74 -16.16 -1.45
CA LEU A 65 -9.29 -15.95 -1.44
C LEU A 65 -8.84 -14.98 -2.53
N SER A 66 -9.40 -15.09 -3.73
CA SER A 66 -9.12 -14.14 -4.83
C SER A 66 -9.50 -12.70 -4.45
N VAL A 67 -10.65 -12.52 -3.80
CA VAL A 67 -11.08 -11.21 -3.28
C VAL A 67 -10.14 -10.71 -2.20
N CYS A 68 -9.78 -11.54 -1.22
CA CYS A 68 -8.85 -11.15 -0.15
C CYS A 68 -7.48 -10.74 -0.69
N ILE A 69 -6.93 -11.47 -1.66
CA ILE A 69 -5.66 -11.13 -2.33
C ILE A 69 -5.78 -9.79 -3.07
N ALA A 70 -6.86 -9.57 -3.82
CA ALA A 70 -7.05 -8.32 -4.54
C ALA A 70 -7.14 -7.11 -3.61
N VAL A 71 -7.88 -7.22 -2.49
CA VAL A 71 -7.94 -6.18 -1.46
C VAL A 71 -6.57 -5.93 -0.84
N TYR A 72 -5.86 -7.00 -0.49
CA TYR A 72 -4.51 -6.89 0.05
C TYR A 72 -3.56 -6.17 -0.93
N VAL A 73 -3.52 -6.58 -2.19
CA VAL A 73 -2.67 -5.98 -3.23
C VAL A 73 -3.02 -4.51 -3.46
N PHE A 74 -4.31 -4.17 -3.47
CA PHE A 74 -4.75 -2.79 -3.58
C PHE A 74 -4.24 -1.92 -2.44
N LEU A 75 -4.41 -2.37 -1.20
CA LEU A 75 -3.95 -1.65 -0.01
C LEU A 75 -2.42 -1.57 0.05
N GLN A 76 -1.72 -2.66 -0.28
CA GLN A 76 -0.26 -2.70 -0.37
C GLN A 76 0.27 -1.70 -1.40
N THR A 77 -0.35 -1.63 -2.58
CA THR A 77 0.05 -0.67 -3.61
C THR A 77 -0.09 0.76 -3.11
N GLY A 78 -1.21 1.11 -2.47
CA GLY A 78 -1.42 2.42 -1.86
C GLY A 78 -0.42 2.72 -0.76
N GLY A 79 -0.18 1.78 0.15
CA GLY A 79 0.82 1.90 1.21
C GLY A 79 2.22 2.16 0.66
N ASN A 80 2.63 1.42 -0.36
CA ASN A 80 3.93 1.57 -1.01
C ASN A 80 4.09 2.92 -1.72
N ILE A 81 3.06 3.42 -2.40
CA ILE A 81 3.10 4.74 -3.04
C ILE A 81 3.49 5.81 -2.03
N TYR A 82 2.78 5.88 -0.90
CA TYR A 82 3.06 6.90 0.12
C TYR A 82 4.36 6.66 0.86
N MET A 83 4.74 5.40 1.05
CA MET A 83 6.06 5.04 1.60
C MET A 83 7.19 5.63 0.76
N TYR A 84 7.14 5.45 -0.57
CA TYR A 84 8.17 6.00 -1.47
C TYR A 84 8.21 7.53 -1.45
N LEU A 85 7.06 8.19 -1.42
CA LEU A 85 6.98 9.64 -1.33
C LEU A 85 7.58 10.18 -0.01
N ILE A 86 7.23 9.55 1.12
CA ILE A 86 7.75 9.90 2.45
C ILE A 86 9.27 9.67 2.51
N ASN A 87 9.75 8.55 1.99
CA ASN A 87 11.19 8.26 1.91
C ASN A 87 11.95 9.34 1.12
N GLY A 88 11.32 9.94 0.11
CA GLY A 88 11.88 11.08 -0.63
C GLY A 88 12.03 12.35 0.22
N THR A 89 11.27 12.49 1.30
CA THR A 89 11.37 13.63 2.23
C THR A 89 12.27 13.36 3.44
N SER A 90 12.75 12.12 3.61
CA SER A 90 13.51 11.64 4.77
C SER A 90 12.77 11.75 6.12
N LYS A 91 11.43 11.89 6.12
CA LYS A 91 10.59 12.01 7.32
C LYS A 91 9.92 10.68 7.68
N VAL A 92 10.73 9.66 7.99
CA VAL A 92 10.31 8.25 8.05
C VAL A 92 9.89 7.75 9.44
N ARG A 93 9.88 8.59 10.48
CA ARG A 93 9.67 8.16 11.87
C ARG A 93 8.33 7.46 12.10
N ILE A 94 7.24 8.00 11.53
CA ILE A 94 5.90 7.38 11.68
C ILE A 94 5.87 6.02 11.01
N GLN A 95 6.43 5.92 9.82
CA GLN A 95 6.56 4.68 9.07
C GLN A 95 7.34 3.62 9.87
N LEU A 96 8.46 4.01 10.49
CA LEU A 96 9.26 3.12 11.33
C LEU A 96 8.45 2.60 12.52
N ILE A 97 7.65 3.45 13.18
CA ILE A 97 6.79 3.04 14.30
C ILE A 97 5.75 2.02 13.82
N VAL A 98 5.08 2.27 12.68
CA VAL A 98 4.09 1.35 12.13
C VAL A 98 4.71 -0.01 11.83
N TYR A 99 5.88 -0.05 11.20
CA TYR A 99 6.56 -1.32 10.91
C TYR A 99 7.09 -2.03 12.14
N LEU A 100 7.58 -1.30 13.14
CA LEU A 100 8.01 -1.90 14.40
C LEU A 100 6.85 -2.57 15.13
N LEU A 101 5.70 -1.89 15.21
CA LEU A 101 4.48 -2.47 15.79
C LEU A 101 4.03 -3.70 14.99
N PHE A 102 4.05 -3.62 13.66
CA PHE A 102 3.73 -4.76 12.80
C PHE A 102 4.69 -5.93 13.06
N ALA A 103 6.00 -5.70 13.08
CA ALA A 103 7.00 -6.75 13.30
C ALA A 103 6.78 -7.48 14.65
N LEU A 104 6.40 -6.75 15.69
CA LEU A 104 6.15 -7.33 17.03
C LEU A 104 4.84 -8.13 17.09
N THR A 105 3.83 -7.74 16.33
CA THR A 105 2.46 -8.29 16.43
C THR A 105 2.08 -9.22 15.27
N ALA A 106 2.84 -9.22 14.18
CA ALA A 106 2.48 -9.94 12.95
C ALA A 106 2.22 -11.44 13.18
N ILE A 107 3.20 -12.15 13.76
CA ILE A 107 3.12 -13.60 13.92
C ILE A 107 1.93 -14.01 14.80
N PRO A 108 1.74 -13.46 16.03
CA PRO A 108 0.61 -13.85 16.88
C PRO A 108 -0.75 -13.48 16.24
N LEU A 109 -0.87 -12.30 15.62
CA LEU A 109 -2.12 -11.90 14.98
C LEU A 109 -2.42 -12.74 13.73
N MET A 110 -1.44 -12.96 12.86
CA MET A 110 -1.62 -13.81 11.68
C MET A 110 -2.01 -15.23 12.08
N THR A 111 -1.38 -15.79 13.11
CA THR A 111 -1.73 -17.13 13.63
C THR A 111 -3.16 -17.16 14.18
N PHE A 112 -3.56 -16.14 14.92
CA PHE A 112 -4.92 -16.03 15.47
C PHE A 112 -5.97 -15.99 14.35
N PHE A 113 -5.77 -15.13 13.34
CA PHE A 113 -6.71 -15.00 12.22
C PHE A 113 -6.68 -16.22 11.31
N ALA A 114 -5.50 -16.84 11.10
CA ALA A 114 -5.37 -18.06 10.32
C ALA A 114 -6.19 -19.22 10.92
N LYS A 115 -6.17 -19.38 12.24
CA LYS A 115 -6.98 -20.41 12.93
C LYS A 115 -8.49 -20.20 12.77
N ARG A 116 -8.94 -18.97 12.54
CA ARG A 116 -10.35 -18.62 12.48
C ARG A 116 -10.89 -18.56 11.04
N PHE A 117 -10.09 -18.09 10.11
CA PHE A 117 -10.47 -17.79 8.72
C PHE A 117 -9.62 -18.51 7.68
N GLY A 118 -8.76 -19.46 8.12
CA GLY A 118 -7.90 -20.19 7.19
C GLY A 118 -6.84 -19.28 6.53
N VAL A 119 -6.57 -19.53 5.26
CA VAL A 119 -5.54 -18.83 4.48
C VAL A 119 -5.88 -17.34 4.32
N GLU A 120 -7.16 -17.00 4.13
CA GLU A 120 -7.60 -15.61 4.04
C GLU A 120 -7.27 -14.82 5.31
N GLY A 121 -7.33 -15.47 6.48
CA GLY A 121 -6.99 -14.85 7.77
C GLY A 121 -5.56 -14.34 7.85
N VAL A 122 -4.62 -15.00 7.19
CA VAL A 122 -3.21 -14.56 7.14
C VAL A 122 -3.07 -13.21 6.45
N LEU A 123 -3.91 -12.93 5.45
CA LEU A 123 -3.85 -11.69 4.67
C LEU A 123 -4.45 -10.48 5.39
N ILE A 124 -5.31 -10.69 6.40
CA ILE A 124 -5.99 -9.59 7.12
C ILE A 124 -4.97 -8.65 7.77
N VAL A 125 -3.98 -9.19 8.46
CA VAL A 125 -3.03 -8.38 9.23
C VAL A 125 -2.18 -7.48 8.33
N PRO A 126 -1.49 -8.00 7.29
CA PRO A 126 -0.73 -7.14 6.38
C PRO A 126 -1.64 -6.19 5.58
N ALA A 127 -2.88 -6.59 5.22
CA ALA A 127 -3.83 -5.71 4.55
C ALA A 127 -4.18 -4.49 5.42
N VAL A 128 -4.47 -4.71 6.71
CA VAL A 128 -4.74 -3.63 7.67
C VAL A 128 -3.52 -2.72 7.82
N VAL A 129 -2.33 -3.27 7.95
CA VAL A 129 -1.09 -2.48 8.11
C VAL A 129 -0.83 -1.61 6.87
N PHE A 130 -0.95 -2.16 5.67
CA PHE A 130 -0.78 -1.38 4.44
C PHE A 130 -1.91 -0.37 4.24
N GLY A 131 -3.15 -0.68 4.63
CA GLY A 131 -4.25 0.27 4.65
C GLY A 131 -3.99 1.45 5.59
N LEU A 132 -3.55 1.19 6.81
CA LEU A 132 -3.13 2.22 7.76
C LEU A 132 -1.98 3.05 7.21
N GLN A 133 -1.00 2.41 6.58
CA GLN A 133 0.13 3.10 5.97
C GLN A 133 -0.30 3.98 4.80
N ALA A 134 -1.24 3.55 3.97
CA ALA A 134 -1.80 4.36 2.89
C ALA A 134 -2.52 5.60 3.46
N CYS A 135 -3.36 5.44 4.48
CA CYS A 135 -4.09 6.54 5.10
C CYS A 135 -3.15 7.53 5.82
N ILE A 136 -2.30 7.02 6.72
CA ILE A 136 -1.37 7.83 7.52
C ILE A 136 -0.34 8.49 6.61
N GLY A 137 0.21 7.75 5.65
CA GLY A 137 1.19 8.25 4.69
C GLY A 137 0.63 9.36 3.81
N ARG A 138 -0.62 9.21 3.34
CA ARG A 138 -1.32 10.26 2.59
C ARG A 138 -1.48 11.53 3.42
N ILE A 139 -1.93 11.41 4.65
CA ILE A 139 -2.08 12.55 5.56
C ILE A 139 -0.73 13.22 5.81
N GLN A 140 0.32 12.44 6.07
CA GLN A 140 1.67 12.94 6.33
C GLN A 140 2.21 13.70 5.13
N ILE A 141 2.19 13.12 3.95
CA ILE A 141 2.76 13.75 2.75
C ILE A 141 2.01 15.03 2.38
N LEU A 142 0.68 15.06 2.51
CA LEU A 142 -0.12 16.25 2.26
C LEU A 142 0.21 17.38 3.27
N LYS A 143 0.40 17.05 4.55
CA LYS A 143 0.84 18.03 5.57
C LYS A 143 2.23 18.57 5.26
N ILE A 144 3.16 17.73 4.82
CA ILE A 144 4.52 18.14 4.43
C ILE A 144 4.45 19.10 3.24
N VAL A 145 3.73 18.73 2.18
CA VAL A 145 3.64 19.51 0.94
C VAL A 145 2.89 20.84 1.15
N ASN A 146 1.93 20.87 2.06
CA ASN A 146 1.20 22.10 2.43
C ASN A 146 1.95 22.95 3.46
N GLY A 147 3.10 22.52 3.99
CA GLY A 147 3.84 23.25 5.02
C GLY A 147 3.16 23.27 6.40
N THR A 148 2.15 22.41 6.61
CA THR A 148 1.38 22.33 7.86
C THR A 148 1.85 21.22 8.80
N ALA A 149 2.86 20.44 8.38
CA ALA A 149 3.42 19.38 9.21
C ALA A 149 4.09 19.97 10.46
N LYS A 150 3.85 19.37 11.64
CA LYS A 150 4.46 19.74 12.94
C LYS A 150 4.77 18.49 13.76
N GLY A 151 5.73 18.60 14.67
CA GLY A 151 6.05 17.53 15.62
C GLY A 151 6.45 16.21 14.96
N ILE A 152 5.74 15.12 15.25
CA ILE A 152 6.04 13.77 14.74
C ILE A 152 5.95 13.66 13.21
N TRP A 153 5.16 14.52 12.56
CA TRP A 153 5.00 14.53 11.11
C TRP A 153 6.21 15.04 10.33
N LEU A 154 7.16 15.71 11.03
CA LEU A 154 8.40 16.26 10.46
C LEU A 154 9.66 15.46 10.84
N LYS A 155 9.52 14.36 11.57
CA LYS A 155 10.67 13.59 12.05
C LYS A 155 10.83 12.28 11.33
#